data_0ae6190424168220e0615132579f94ae
#
_entry.id   0ae6190424168220e0615132579f94ae
#
_cell.length_a   1.000
_cell.length_b   1.000
_cell.length_c   1.000
_cell.angle_alpha   90.00
_cell.angle_beta   90.00
_cell.angle_gamma   90.00
#
_symmetry.space_group_name_H-M   'P 1'
#
loop_
_entity.id
_entity.type
_entity.pdbx_description
1 polymer ?
#
loop_
_entity_poly.entity_id
_entity_poly.type
_entity_poly.pdbx_seq_one_letter_code
_entity_poly.pdbx_strand_id
1 'polypeptide(L)'
;DNAKMQIMQLIGQWITNPEALGTAIAIQGPPGTGKTSLVKEGISKILGREFAFIALGGTGDASMLEGHGYTYEGSMWGRIVQILMDSKCMNPVIYFDELDKVSDTPRGEEIIGILTHLTDTSQNSEFHDKYFSEIHFDLSKCLFIFSYNDESRINPILRDRMYRIVTKGYEKKEKKIIARDFLLPKIREQVAFSTDELIVPDETLEEIISNDSITKGEEGVRNLKRCLETIHTKLNMFRLMKPEKNIFSKELDLTVTFPVTVTKEHVKKLIKCEPINQSLLALYV
;
A
#
# COMPACT_ATOMS: atom_id res chain seq x y z
N ASP A 1 -6.99 6.83 16.45
CA ASP A 1 -6.57 6.28 17.75
C ASP A 1 -7.07 4.86 17.99
N ASN A 2 -8.29 4.52 17.60
CA ASN A 2 -8.82 3.18 17.85
C ASN A 2 -8.03 2.09 17.11
N ALA A 3 -7.72 2.27 15.83
CA ALA A 3 -6.96 1.31 15.03
C ALA A 3 -5.54 1.08 15.60
N LYS A 4 -4.86 2.15 16.03
CA LYS A 4 -3.53 2.05 16.65
C LYS A 4 -3.58 1.26 17.96
N MET A 5 -4.56 1.52 18.81
CA MET A 5 -4.74 0.80 20.06
C MET A 5 -5.05 -0.68 19.83
N GLN A 6 -5.92 -1.01 18.89
CA GLN A 6 -6.23 -2.38 18.51
C GLN A 6 -4.99 -3.13 18.01
N ILE A 7 -4.19 -2.51 17.14
CA ILE A 7 -2.93 -3.09 16.66
C ILE A 7 -1.95 -3.31 17.81
N MET A 8 -1.81 -2.34 18.71
CA MET A 8 -0.91 -2.46 19.87
C MET A 8 -1.35 -3.59 20.82
N GLN A 9 -2.66 -3.76 21.04
CA GLN A 9 -3.18 -4.88 21.84
C GLN A 9 -2.86 -6.23 21.20
N LEU A 10 -3.07 -6.38 19.89
CA LEU A 10 -2.74 -7.61 19.17
C LEU A 10 -1.23 -7.91 19.20
N ILE A 11 -0.38 -6.89 18.96
CA ILE A 11 1.07 -7.04 19.04
C ILE A 11 1.48 -7.45 20.45
N GLY A 12 0.91 -6.83 21.48
CA GLY A 12 1.15 -7.18 22.87
C GLY A 12 0.81 -8.66 23.17
N GLN A 13 -0.31 -9.13 22.65
CA GLN A 13 -0.71 -10.52 22.80
C GLN A 13 0.30 -11.48 22.13
N TRP A 14 0.76 -11.17 20.92
CA TRP A 14 1.72 -12.02 20.20
C TRP A 14 3.13 -12.02 20.84
N ILE A 15 3.53 -10.90 21.43
CA ILE A 15 4.80 -10.83 22.18
C ILE A 15 4.69 -11.65 23.46
N THR A 16 3.56 -11.60 24.16
CA THR A 16 3.34 -12.35 25.40
C THR A 16 3.21 -13.86 25.15
N ASN A 17 2.58 -14.25 24.05
CA ASN A 17 2.44 -15.66 23.66
C ASN A 17 2.85 -15.86 22.18
N PRO A 18 4.17 -16.05 21.92
CA PRO A 18 4.69 -16.29 20.57
C PRO A 18 4.17 -17.57 19.91
N GLU A 19 3.73 -18.53 20.71
CA GLU A 19 3.16 -19.81 20.24
C GLU A 19 1.65 -19.72 19.93
N ALA A 20 1.03 -18.55 20.17
CA ALA A 20 -0.36 -18.34 19.78
C ALA A 20 -0.51 -18.54 18.27
N LEU A 21 -1.61 -19.22 17.89
CA LEU A 21 -1.96 -19.42 16.49
C LEU A 21 -2.07 -18.08 15.76
N GLY A 22 -1.63 -18.06 14.52
CA GLY A 22 -1.74 -16.89 13.66
C GLY A 22 -3.19 -16.46 13.52
N THR A 23 -3.44 -15.17 13.64
CA THR A 23 -4.78 -14.59 13.49
C THR A 23 -4.87 -13.92 12.14
N ALA A 24 -6.02 -14.05 11.47
CA ALA A 24 -6.31 -13.28 10.28
C ALA A 24 -6.81 -11.89 10.67
N ILE A 25 -6.17 -10.86 10.12
CA ILE A 25 -6.53 -9.45 10.36
C ILE A 25 -6.97 -8.82 9.06
N ALA A 26 -8.01 -8.00 9.12
CA ALA A 26 -8.46 -7.18 8.02
C ALA A 26 -8.26 -5.69 8.34
N ILE A 27 -7.56 -4.97 7.48
CA ILE A 27 -7.38 -3.52 7.59
C ILE A 27 -8.23 -2.86 6.51
N GLN A 28 -9.34 -2.29 6.95
CA GLN A 28 -10.25 -1.53 6.09
C GLN A 28 -9.90 -0.04 6.13
N GLY A 29 -10.02 0.62 5.00
CA GLY A 29 -9.93 2.08 4.96
C GLY A 29 -9.71 2.65 3.57
N PRO A 30 -9.80 3.97 3.43
CA PRO A 30 -9.64 4.65 2.16
C PRO A 30 -8.27 4.39 1.51
N PRO A 31 -8.17 4.52 0.18
CA PRO A 31 -6.88 4.38 -0.50
C PRO A 31 -5.90 5.48 -0.06
N GLY A 32 -4.61 5.14 0.00
CA GLY A 32 -3.56 6.11 0.34
C GLY A 32 -3.42 6.43 1.82
N THR A 33 -4.07 5.69 2.73
CA THR A 33 -3.93 5.86 4.19
C THR A 33 -2.74 5.11 4.79
N GLY A 34 -1.90 4.47 3.96
CA GLY A 34 -0.67 3.82 4.41
C GLY A 34 -0.86 2.42 5.00
N LYS A 35 -1.94 1.71 4.66
CA LYS A 35 -2.20 0.33 5.15
C LYS A 35 -1.01 -0.60 4.96
N THR A 36 -0.45 -0.67 3.75
CA THR A 36 0.73 -1.49 3.44
C THR A 36 1.97 -1.07 4.25
N SER A 37 2.20 0.24 4.40
CA SER A 37 3.32 0.75 5.20
C SER A 37 3.17 0.41 6.67
N LEU A 38 1.95 0.45 7.20
CA LEU A 38 1.65 0.08 8.58
C LEU A 38 2.01 -1.38 8.86
N VAL A 39 1.73 -2.28 7.93
CA VAL A 39 2.07 -3.69 8.08
C VAL A 39 3.56 -3.92 7.91
N LYS A 40 4.14 -3.41 6.82
CA LYS A 40 5.54 -3.65 6.47
C LYS A 40 6.51 -2.98 7.45
N GLU A 41 6.31 -1.68 7.72
CA GLU A 41 7.24 -0.89 8.52
C GLU A 41 6.87 -0.88 10.02
N GLY A 42 5.63 -1.21 10.34
CA GLY A 42 5.13 -1.31 11.71
C GLY A 42 5.09 -2.75 12.21
N ILE A 43 4.03 -3.48 11.88
CA ILE A 43 3.71 -4.78 12.49
C ILE A 43 4.86 -5.78 12.31
N SER A 44 5.34 -6.00 11.07
CA SER A 44 6.37 -7.01 10.83
C SER A 44 7.72 -6.67 11.47
N LYS A 45 8.11 -5.39 11.48
CA LYS A 45 9.35 -4.97 12.14
C LYS A 45 9.29 -5.10 13.66
N ILE A 46 8.16 -4.74 14.27
CA ILE A 46 7.97 -4.88 15.74
C ILE A 46 8.01 -6.36 16.15
N LEU A 47 7.41 -7.23 15.35
CA LEU A 47 7.40 -8.68 15.60
C LEU A 47 8.71 -9.37 15.20
N GLY A 48 9.60 -8.70 14.45
CA GLY A 48 10.81 -9.31 13.90
C GLY A 48 10.53 -10.43 12.92
N ARG A 49 9.39 -10.37 12.19
CA ARG A 49 8.96 -11.38 11.21
C ARG A 49 9.15 -10.89 9.80
N GLU A 50 9.52 -11.81 8.90
CA GLU A 50 9.62 -11.53 7.48
C GLU A 50 8.27 -11.10 6.90
N PHE A 51 8.31 -10.10 6.00
CA PHE A 51 7.13 -9.55 5.35
C PHE A 51 7.04 -10.01 3.91
N ALA A 52 5.90 -10.61 3.54
CA ALA A 52 5.60 -10.97 2.17
C ALA A 52 4.33 -10.26 1.68
N PHE A 53 4.36 -9.84 0.41
CA PHE A 53 3.28 -9.11 -0.23
C PHE A 53 2.65 -9.94 -1.35
N ILE A 54 1.32 -10.00 -1.36
CA ILE A 54 0.51 -10.61 -2.42
C ILE A 54 -0.56 -9.61 -2.83
N ALA A 55 -0.56 -9.18 -4.10
CA ALA A 55 -1.64 -8.38 -4.66
C ALA A 55 -2.73 -9.31 -5.19
N LEU A 56 -3.95 -9.17 -4.68
CA LEU A 56 -5.11 -9.92 -5.17
C LEU A 56 -5.83 -9.19 -6.31
N GLY A 57 -5.66 -7.88 -6.39
CA GLY A 57 -6.23 -7.06 -7.46
C GLY A 57 -5.71 -7.49 -8.83
N GLY A 58 -6.62 -7.89 -9.73
CA GLY A 58 -6.27 -8.36 -11.06
C GLY A 58 -5.81 -9.82 -11.14
N THR A 59 -5.74 -10.55 -10.03
CA THR A 59 -5.46 -11.98 -10.03
C THR A 59 -6.68 -12.75 -10.50
N GLY A 60 -6.53 -13.46 -11.60
CA GLY A 60 -7.61 -14.23 -12.23
C GLY A 60 -7.48 -15.75 -12.09
N ASP A 61 -6.48 -16.24 -11.34
CA ASP A 61 -6.19 -17.66 -11.23
C ASP A 61 -5.76 -18.05 -9.82
N ALA A 62 -6.46 -19.03 -9.25
CA ALA A 62 -6.16 -19.60 -7.95
C ALA A 62 -4.81 -20.33 -7.90
N SER A 63 -4.33 -20.83 -9.02
CA SER A 63 -3.03 -21.51 -9.15
C SER A 63 -1.85 -20.60 -8.78
N MET A 64 -2.02 -19.29 -8.84
CA MET A 64 -1.03 -18.34 -8.29
C MET A 64 -0.77 -18.62 -6.80
N LEU A 65 -1.76 -18.99 -6.01
CA LEU A 65 -1.62 -19.24 -4.57
C LEU A 65 -1.16 -20.66 -4.26
N GLU A 66 -1.78 -21.67 -4.90
CA GLU A 66 -1.61 -23.10 -4.61
C GLU A 66 -0.71 -23.84 -5.61
N GLY A 67 -0.24 -23.20 -6.68
CA GLY A 67 0.54 -23.85 -7.72
C GLY A 67 -0.30 -24.68 -8.70
N HIS A 68 0.40 -25.34 -9.61
CA HIS A 68 -0.18 -26.23 -10.62
C HIS A 68 0.23 -27.67 -10.31
N GLY A 69 -0.63 -28.62 -10.67
CA GLY A 69 -0.27 -30.05 -10.54
C GLY A 69 1.01 -30.36 -11.33
N TYR A 70 1.92 -31.10 -10.71
CA TYR A 70 3.28 -31.40 -11.24
C TYR A 70 3.29 -32.18 -12.58
N THR A 71 2.16 -32.68 -13.03
CA THR A 71 2.03 -33.46 -14.28
C THR A 71 2.06 -32.61 -15.56
N TYR A 72 1.95 -31.31 -15.46
CA TYR A 72 1.94 -30.40 -16.61
C TYR A 72 3.33 -29.83 -16.87
N GLU A 73 3.70 -29.70 -18.14
CA GLU A 73 4.94 -29.00 -18.52
C GLU A 73 4.89 -27.53 -18.10
N GLY A 74 5.95 -27.06 -17.45
CA GLY A 74 6.01 -25.70 -16.91
C GLY A 74 5.30 -25.52 -15.57
N SER A 75 4.85 -26.59 -14.92
CA SER A 75 4.26 -26.53 -13.58
C SER A 75 5.25 -26.03 -12.55
N MET A 76 4.72 -25.22 -11.62
CA MET A 76 5.48 -24.69 -10.51
C MET A 76 4.59 -24.53 -9.28
N TRP A 77 5.24 -24.44 -8.14
CA TRP A 77 4.57 -24.23 -6.85
C TRP A 77 3.92 -22.85 -6.74
N GLY A 78 3.00 -22.71 -5.83
CA GLY A 78 2.26 -21.48 -5.59
C GLY A 78 3.06 -20.43 -4.81
N ARG A 79 2.52 -19.23 -4.79
CA ARG A 79 3.14 -18.07 -4.12
C ARG A 79 3.27 -18.26 -2.62
N ILE A 80 2.36 -18.99 -1.97
CA ILE A 80 2.42 -19.29 -0.53
C ILE A 80 3.69 -20.07 -0.20
N VAL A 81 3.95 -21.17 -0.90
CA VAL A 81 5.16 -21.98 -0.70
C VAL A 81 6.42 -21.20 -1.09
N GLN A 82 6.38 -20.40 -2.17
CA GLN A 82 7.48 -19.53 -2.54
C GLN A 82 7.86 -18.58 -1.40
N ILE A 83 6.86 -17.99 -0.73
CA ILE A 83 7.09 -17.10 0.42
C ILE A 83 7.78 -17.84 1.58
N LEU A 84 7.36 -19.04 1.89
CA LEU A 84 8.02 -19.85 2.94
C LEU A 84 9.48 -20.13 2.60
N MET A 85 9.78 -20.48 1.34
CA MET A 85 11.15 -20.70 0.88
C MET A 85 12.00 -19.44 0.92
N ASP A 86 11.48 -18.31 0.47
CA ASP A 86 12.18 -17.03 0.44
C ASP A 86 12.46 -16.50 1.85
N SER A 87 11.46 -16.59 2.74
CA SER A 87 11.55 -16.12 4.12
C SER A 87 12.35 -17.08 5.02
N LYS A 88 12.51 -18.34 4.62
CA LYS A 88 13.17 -19.40 5.39
C LYS A 88 12.60 -19.57 6.81
N CYS A 89 11.34 -19.24 6.99
CA CYS A 89 10.62 -19.36 8.25
C CYS A 89 9.17 -19.80 8.01
N MET A 90 8.57 -20.42 9.03
CA MET A 90 7.18 -20.90 8.98
C MET A 90 6.19 -19.93 9.65
N ASN A 91 6.63 -18.72 9.98
CA ASN A 91 5.82 -17.69 10.65
C ASN A 91 5.92 -16.30 10.02
N PRO A 92 6.02 -16.17 8.69
CA PRO A 92 6.06 -14.85 8.06
C PRO A 92 4.75 -14.08 8.26
N VAL A 93 4.80 -12.76 8.04
CA VAL A 93 3.63 -11.91 7.86
C VAL A 93 3.28 -11.89 6.39
N ILE A 94 2.16 -12.48 6.01
CA ILE A 94 1.68 -12.51 4.63
C ILE A 94 0.56 -11.47 4.48
N TYR A 95 0.84 -10.44 3.68
CA TYR A 95 -0.07 -9.33 3.46
C TYR A 95 -0.72 -9.44 2.08
N PHE A 96 -2.04 -9.58 2.10
CA PHE A 96 -2.90 -9.61 0.91
C PHE A 96 -3.52 -8.24 0.68
N ASP A 97 -3.16 -7.61 -0.43
CA ASP A 97 -3.68 -6.30 -0.80
C ASP A 97 -4.84 -6.40 -1.79
N GLU A 98 -5.77 -5.46 -1.70
CA GLU A 98 -6.91 -5.32 -2.60
C GLU A 98 -7.86 -6.54 -2.61
N LEU A 99 -8.22 -7.07 -1.45
CA LEU A 99 -9.16 -8.18 -1.33
C LEU A 99 -10.53 -7.88 -1.98
N ASP A 100 -10.98 -6.61 -1.96
CA ASP A 100 -12.22 -6.13 -2.59
C ASP A 100 -12.16 -6.08 -4.12
N LYS A 101 -11.02 -6.40 -4.73
CA LYS A 101 -10.82 -6.47 -6.18
C LYS A 101 -10.80 -7.89 -6.74
N VAL A 102 -10.94 -8.90 -5.90
CA VAL A 102 -11.15 -10.27 -6.35
C VAL A 102 -12.50 -10.31 -7.08
N SER A 103 -12.50 -10.89 -8.29
CA SER A 103 -13.68 -10.90 -9.17
C SER A 103 -14.78 -11.83 -8.65
N ASP A 104 -16.04 -11.46 -8.88
CA ASP A 104 -17.23 -12.29 -8.61
C ASP A 104 -17.44 -13.33 -9.73
N THR A 105 -16.40 -14.07 -10.05
CA THR A 105 -16.39 -15.15 -11.06
C THR A 105 -16.06 -16.48 -10.39
N PRO A 106 -16.36 -17.64 -11.01
CA PRO A 106 -15.97 -18.93 -10.45
C PRO A 106 -14.48 -19.03 -10.08
N ARG A 107 -13.61 -18.39 -10.86
CA ARG A 107 -12.16 -18.31 -10.55
C ARG A 107 -11.87 -17.45 -9.32
N GLY A 108 -12.61 -16.36 -9.14
CA GLY A 108 -12.51 -15.54 -7.93
C GLY A 108 -13.03 -16.28 -6.70
N GLU A 109 -14.09 -17.08 -6.83
CA GLU A 109 -14.59 -17.94 -5.75
C GLU A 109 -13.58 -19.00 -5.33
N GLU A 110 -12.81 -19.57 -6.27
CA GLU A 110 -11.70 -20.46 -5.94
C GLU A 110 -10.64 -19.76 -5.08
N ILE A 111 -10.26 -18.52 -5.42
CA ILE A 111 -9.33 -17.72 -4.62
C ILE A 111 -9.89 -17.48 -3.22
N ILE A 112 -11.16 -17.09 -3.11
CA ILE A 112 -11.83 -16.90 -1.82
C ILE A 112 -11.88 -18.20 -1.01
N GLY A 113 -12.09 -19.33 -1.65
CA GLY A 113 -12.03 -20.66 -1.02
C GLY A 113 -10.67 -20.91 -0.38
N ILE A 114 -9.57 -20.67 -1.12
CA ILE A 114 -8.21 -20.82 -0.59
C ILE A 114 -7.98 -19.89 0.60
N LEU A 115 -8.33 -18.60 0.46
CA LEU A 115 -8.16 -17.62 1.55
C LEU A 115 -8.98 -17.99 2.79
N THR A 116 -10.15 -18.60 2.59
CA THR A 116 -10.99 -19.08 3.68
C THR A 116 -10.32 -20.24 4.42
N HIS A 117 -9.67 -21.17 3.72
CA HIS A 117 -8.87 -22.23 4.33
C HIS A 117 -7.66 -21.68 5.08
N LEU A 118 -6.95 -20.71 4.51
CA LEU A 118 -5.80 -20.07 5.17
C LEU A 118 -6.16 -19.37 6.48
N THR A 119 -7.36 -18.79 6.55
CA THR A 119 -7.84 -18.07 7.74
C THR A 119 -8.49 -18.97 8.79
N ASP A 120 -8.73 -20.23 8.47
CA ASP A 120 -9.30 -21.21 9.38
C ASP A 120 -8.20 -21.89 10.21
N THR A 121 -8.14 -21.56 11.49
CA THR A 121 -7.13 -22.13 12.42
C THR A 121 -7.23 -23.65 12.60
N SER A 122 -8.35 -24.27 12.22
CA SER A 122 -8.51 -25.72 12.26
C SER A 122 -7.97 -26.43 11.01
N GLN A 123 -7.74 -25.70 9.93
CA GLN A 123 -7.38 -26.25 8.60
C GLN A 123 -6.03 -25.74 8.08
N ASN A 124 -5.57 -24.58 8.54
CA ASN A 124 -4.37 -23.94 8.01
C ASN A 124 -3.05 -24.65 8.39
N SER A 125 -3.08 -25.61 9.30
CA SER A 125 -1.95 -26.50 9.59
C SER A 125 -1.71 -27.56 8.50
N GLU A 126 -2.68 -27.75 7.60
CA GLU A 126 -2.64 -28.77 6.55
C GLU A 126 -2.82 -28.16 5.17
N PHE A 127 -2.11 -27.08 4.89
CA PHE A 127 -2.14 -26.43 3.57
C PHE A 127 -1.46 -27.30 2.53
N HIS A 128 -2.15 -27.52 1.41
CA HIS A 128 -1.66 -28.29 0.26
C HIS A 128 -1.33 -27.36 -0.91
N ASP A 129 -0.09 -27.45 -1.38
CA ASP A 129 0.29 -26.90 -2.67
C ASP A 129 0.11 -28.00 -3.74
N LYS A 130 -0.50 -27.66 -4.87
CA LYS A 130 -0.80 -28.64 -5.94
C LYS A 130 0.45 -29.22 -6.60
N TYR A 131 1.58 -28.49 -6.57
CA TYR A 131 2.86 -29.00 -7.05
C TYR A 131 3.47 -30.02 -6.07
N PHE A 132 3.36 -29.74 -4.78
CA PHE A 132 3.85 -30.62 -3.69
C PHE A 132 2.69 -31.43 -3.09
N SER A 133 1.95 -32.15 -3.92
CA SER A 133 0.68 -32.81 -3.57
C SER A 133 0.74 -33.74 -2.34
N GLU A 134 1.91 -34.27 -1.99
CA GLU A 134 2.10 -35.18 -0.85
C GLU A 134 2.63 -34.48 0.40
N ILE A 135 2.93 -33.18 0.33
CA ILE A 135 3.51 -32.41 1.43
C ILE A 135 2.46 -31.46 2.01
N HIS A 136 2.26 -31.55 3.32
CA HIS A 136 1.45 -30.59 4.07
C HIS A 136 2.34 -29.48 4.63
N PHE A 137 1.92 -28.25 4.46
CA PHE A 137 2.60 -27.08 5.00
C PHE A 137 1.80 -26.53 6.19
N ASP A 138 2.42 -26.48 7.36
CA ASP A 138 1.80 -25.89 8.55
C ASP A 138 1.90 -24.36 8.50
N LEU A 139 0.78 -23.70 8.20
CA LEU A 139 0.66 -22.25 8.15
C LEU A 139 0.03 -21.66 9.42
N SER A 140 -0.18 -22.46 10.46
CA SER A 140 -0.86 -22.05 11.69
C SER A 140 -0.15 -20.92 12.44
N LYS A 141 1.16 -20.76 12.23
CA LYS A 141 1.98 -19.69 12.84
C LYS A 141 2.16 -18.47 11.94
N CYS A 142 1.67 -18.52 10.69
CA CYS A 142 1.67 -17.37 9.80
C CYS A 142 0.67 -16.30 10.28
N LEU A 143 1.03 -15.04 10.10
CA LEU A 143 0.12 -13.93 10.32
C LEU A 143 -0.44 -13.47 8.98
N PHE A 144 -1.73 -13.67 8.77
CA PHE A 144 -2.42 -13.24 7.55
C PHE A 144 -3.04 -11.88 7.77
N ILE A 145 -2.67 -10.91 6.94
CA ILE A 145 -3.22 -9.55 7.00
C ILE A 145 -3.80 -9.20 5.63
N PHE A 146 -5.06 -8.86 5.62
CA PHE A 146 -5.80 -8.47 4.42
C PHE A 146 -6.04 -6.97 4.42
N SER A 147 -6.01 -6.34 3.25
CA SER A 147 -6.46 -4.97 3.10
C SER A 147 -7.54 -4.85 2.04
N TYR A 148 -8.48 -3.97 2.29
CA TYR A 148 -9.54 -3.61 1.35
C TYR A 148 -10.04 -2.19 1.61
N ASN A 149 -10.72 -1.63 0.62
CA ASN A 149 -11.34 -0.31 0.76
C ASN A 149 -12.85 -0.46 0.99
N ASP A 150 -13.50 -1.32 0.21
CA ASP A 150 -14.93 -1.52 0.22
C ASP A 150 -15.32 -2.87 0.87
N GLU A 151 -15.88 -2.81 2.07
CA GLU A 151 -16.32 -3.99 2.81
C GLU A 151 -17.51 -4.72 2.16
N SER A 152 -18.34 -4.01 1.40
CA SER A 152 -19.54 -4.61 0.78
C SER A 152 -19.18 -5.68 -0.27
N ARG A 153 -17.95 -5.62 -0.79
CA ARG A 153 -17.40 -6.56 -1.78
C ARG A 153 -16.70 -7.77 -1.18
N ILE A 154 -16.60 -7.84 0.15
CA ILE A 154 -15.90 -8.94 0.81
C ILE A 154 -16.86 -10.08 1.07
N ASN A 155 -16.43 -11.30 0.71
CA ASN A 155 -17.21 -12.50 1.00
C ASN A 155 -17.53 -12.59 2.51
N PRO A 156 -18.80 -12.77 2.88
CA PRO A 156 -19.21 -12.78 4.30
C PRO A 156 -18.51 -13.84 5.14
N ILE A 157 -18.24 -15.02 4.56
CA ILE A 157 -17.59 -16.14 5.28
C ILE A 157 -16.14 -15.76 5.62
N LEU A 158 -15.41 -15.21 4.68
CA LEU A 158 -14.05 -14.76 4.90
C LEU A 158 -14.00 -13.58 5.87
N ARG A 159 -14.96 -12.64 5.75
CA ARG A 159 -15.07 -11.48 6.65
C ARG A 159 -15.25 -11.87 8.10
N ASP A 160 -16.07 -12.87 8.38
CA ASP A 160 -16.37 -13.36 9.74
C ASP A 160 -15.14 -13.99 10.42
N ARG A 161 -14.18 -14.48 9.65
CA ARG A 161 -12.94 -15.09 10.14
C ARG A 161 -11.81 -14.10 10.42
N MET A 162 -11.98 -12.84 10.07
CA MET A 162 -10.95 -11.81 10.19
C MET A 162 -11.24 -10.84 11.34
N TYR A 163 -10.21 -10.52 12.12
CA TYR A 163 -10.30 -9.42 13.07
C TYR A 163 -10.20 -8.09 12.33
N ARG A 164 -11.29 -7.31 12.32
CA ARG A 164 -11.39 -6.09 11.54
C ARG A 164 -10.83 -4.87 12.27
N ILE A 165 -9.94 -4.15 11.60
CA ILE A 165 -9.40 -2.86 12.03
C ILE A 165 -9.78 -1.81 10.99
N VAL A 166 -10.47 -0.77 11.42
CA VAL A 166 -10.91 0.32 10.53
C VAL A 166 -9.96 1.50 10.67
N THR A 167 -9.35 1.89 9.54
CA THR A 167 -8.55 3.11 9.44
C THR A 167 -9.39 4.22 8.80
N LYS A 168 -9.28 5.42 9.33
CA LYS A 168 -9.97 6.61 8.80
C LYS A 168 -9.07 7.36 7.82
N GLY A 169 -9.67 8.18 6.99
CA GLY A 169 -8.95 9.20 6.23
C GLY A 169 -8.27 10.22 7.14
N TYR A 170 -7.36 10.99 6.58
CA TYR A 170 -6.60 12.00 7.31
C TYR A 170 -7.25 13.38 7.19
N GLU A 171 -7.27 14.11 8.30
CA GLU A 171 -7.61 15.52 8.31
C GLU A 171 -6.49 16.37 7.66
N LYS A 172 -6.81 17.59 7.23
CA LYS A 172 -5.85 18.49 6.59
C LYS A 172 -4.60 18.73 7.44
N LYS A 173 -4.79 18.86 8.76
CA LYS A 173 -3.69 19.04 9.72
C LYS A 173 -2.77 17.82 9.78
N GLU A 174 -3.37 16.63 9.78
CA GLU A 174 -2.62 15.36 9.79
C GLU A 174 -1.88 15.16 8.46
N LYS A 175 -2.50 15.45 7.32
CA LYS A 175 -1.84 15.41 6.01
C LYS A 175 -0.62 16.34 5.94
N LYS A 176 -0.70 17.52 6.56
CA LYS A 176 0.44 18.45 6.64
C LYS A 176 1.60 17.86 7.44
N ILE A 177 1.33 17.28 8.59
CA ILE A 177 2.35 16.61 9.42
C ILE A 177 2.97 15.43 8.65
N ILE A 178 2.14 14.60 8.02
CA ILE A 178 2.61 13.46 7.21
C ILE A 178 3.49 13.95 6.05
N ALA A 179 3.08 15.01 5.37
CA ALA A 179 3.86 15.59 4.27
C ALA A 179 5.23 16.08 4.75
N ARG A 180 5.26 16.87 5.82
CA ARG A 180 6.48 17.49 6.35
C ARG A 180 7.44 16.46 6.94
N ASP A 181 6.95 15.56 7.79
CA ASP A 181 7.80 14.72 8.64
C ASP A 181 8.13 13.36 7.96
N PHE A 182 7.33 12.92 6.98
CA PHE A 182 7.51 11.61 6.36
C PHE A 182 7.67 11.64 4.83
N LEU A 183 6.85 12.44 4.11
CA LEU A 183 6.92 12.42 2.65
C LEU A 183 8.10 13.23 2.13
N LEU A 184 8.25 14.48 2.56
CA LEU A 184 9.31 15.36 2.09
C LEU A 184 10.72 14.80 2.33
N PRO A 185 11.07 14.24 3.51
CA PRO A 185 12.38 13.64 3.73
C PRO A 185 12.68 12.51 2.73
N LYS A 186 11.72 11.58 2.53
CA LYS A 186 11.88 10.47 1.58
C LYS A 186 12.01 10.94 0.12
N ILE A 187 11.23 11.95 -0.27
CA ILE A 187 11.27 12.48 -1.64
C ILE A 187 12.59 13.22 -1.88
N ARG A 188 13.08 13.99 -0.91
CA ARG A 188 14.39 14.66 -1.01
C ARG A 188 15.54 13.66 -1.16
N GLU A 189 15.51 12.57 -0.40
CA GLU A 189 16.48 11.49 -0.52
C GLU A 189 16.52 10.89 -1.93
N GLN A 190 15.35 10.64 -2.55
CA GLN A 190 15.24 10.09 -3.91
C GLN A 190 15.86 10.96 -5.00
N VAL A 191 15.80 12.28 -4.85
CA VAL A 191 16.34 13.24 -5.82
C VAL A 191 17.64 13.91 -5.35
N ALA A 192 18.18 13.45 -4.21
CA ALA A 192 19.40 13.98 -3.60
C ALA A 192 19.39 15.51 -3.41
N PHE A 193 18.27 16.04 -2.90
CA PHE A 193 18.19 17.43 -2.45
C PHE A 193 18.49 17.50 -0.95
N SER A 194 19.32 18.48 -0.56
CA SER A 194 19.46 18.84 0.85
C SER A 194 18.24 19.62 1.34
N THR A 195 18.08 19.68 2.66
CA THR A 195 17.00 20.46 3.30
C THR A 195 17.06 21.95 2.97
N ASP A 196 18.26 22.45 2.74
CA ASP A 196 18.52 23.87 2.53
C ASP A 196 18.37 24.27 1.04
N GLU A 197 18.59 23.32 0.13
CA GLU A 197 18.47 23.58 -1.32
C GLU A 197 17.03 23.74 -1.79
N LEU A 198 16.09 22.98 -1.20
CA LEU A 198 14.68 23.02 -1.56
C LEU A 198 13.80 23.05 -0.34
N ILE A 199 13.15 24.18 -0.12
CA ILE A 199 12.27 24.43 1.01
C ILE A 199 10.82 24.44 0.52
N VAL A 200 9.97 23.63 1.14
CA VAL A 200 8.51 23.67 0.94
C VAL A 200 7.86 24.21 2.20
N PRO A 201 7.43 25.48 2.23
CA PRO A 201 6.80 26.09 3.39
C PRO A 201 5.46 25.42 3.75
N ASP A 202 5.10 25.48 5.03
CA ASP A 202 3.82 24.98 5.54
C ASP A 202 2.61 25.61 4.82
N GLU A 203 2.68 26.89 4.47
CA GLU A 203 1.63 27.58 3.71
C GLU A 203 1.43 27.00 2.30
N THR A 204 2.52 26.60 1.66
CA THR A 204 2.46 25.94 0.35
C THR A 204 1.88 24.54 0.47
N LEU A 205 2.23 23.78 1.53
CA LEU A 205 1.63 22.48 1.82
C LEU A 205 0.12 22.60 2.06
N GLU A 206 -0.32 23.58 2.82
CA GLU A 206 -1.74 23.83 3.09
C GLU A 206 -2.51 24.17 1.80
N GLU A 207 -1.92 24.94 0.92
CA GLU A 207 -2.51 25.26 -0.39
C GLU A 207 -2.67 23.98 -1.24
N ILE A 208 -1.63 23.14 -1.33
CA ILE A 208 -1.69 21.87 -2.07
C ILE A 208 -2.77 20.96 -1.48
N ILE A 209 -2.80 20.80 -0.16
CA ILE A 209 -3.74 19.93 0.55
C ILE A 209 -5.19 20.43 0.40
N SER A 210 -5.39 21.72 0.35
CA SER A 210 -6.73 22.32 0.25
C SER A 210 -7.24 22.41 -1.19
N ASN A 211 -6.38 22.17 -2.18
CA ASN A 211 -6.74 22.25 -3.58
C ASN A 211 -7.25 20.91 -4.11
N ASP A 212 -8.56 20.77 -4.20
CA ASP A 212 -9.22 19.54 -4.67
C ASP A 212 -8.88 19.20 -6.13
N SER A 213 -8.49 20.19 -6.96
CA SER A 213 -8.02 19.93 -8.33
C SER A 213 -6.68 19.16 -8.34
N ILE A 214 -5.85 19.32 -7.31
CA ILE A 214 -4.57 18.64 -7.16
C ILE A 214 -4.74 17.31 -6.45
N THR A 215 -5.40 17.33 -5.29
CA THR A 215 -5.56 16.16 -4.42
C THR A 215 -6.74 15.28 -4.80
N LYS A 216 -7.63 15.75 -5.70
CA LYS A 216 -8.85 15.05 -6.14
C LYS A 216 -9.77 14.68 -4.97
N GLY A 217 -9.80 15.48 -3.92
CA GLY A 217 -10.61 15.22 -2.73
C GLY A 217 -10.24 13.96 -1.98
N GLU A 218 -9.01 13.43 -2.14
CA GLU A 218 -8.61 12.16 -1.52
C GLU A 218 -8.65 12.21 0.01
N GLU A 219 -9.07 11.12 0.61
CA GLU A 219 -9.01 10.94 2.07
C GLU A 219 -7.61 10.58 2.57
N GLY A 220 -6.81 9.96 1.73
CA GLY A 220 -5.41 9.61 1.99
C GLY A 220 -4.41 10.69 1.60
N VAL A 221 -3.18 10.28 1.32
CA VAL A 221 -2.04 11.14 0.92
C VAL A 221 -1.36 10.69 -0.38
N ARG A 222 -2.02 9.84 -1.19
CA ARG A 222 -1.41 9.29 -2.43
C ARG A 222 -1.20 10.38 -3.49
N ASN A 223 -2.21 11.21 -3.74
CA ASN A 223 -2.11 12.30 -4.71
C ASN A 223 -1.23 13.43 -4.18
N LEU A 224 -1.31 13.72 -2.89
CA LEU A 224 -0.41 14.66 -2.23
C LEU A 224 1.07 14.24 -2.41
N LYS A 225 1.38 12.97 -2.15
CA LYS A 225 2.72 12.41 -2.37
C LYS A 225 3.15 12.57 -3.84
N ARG A 226 2.31 12.17 -4.79
CA ARG A 226 2.58 12.30 -6.23
C ARG A 226 2.82 13.74 -6.64
N CYS A 227 2.04 14.68 -6.09
CA CYS A 227 2.23 16.11 -6.33
C CYS A 227 3.62 16.57 -5.85
N LEU A 228 3.99 16.24 -4.62
CA LEU A 228 5.30 16.59 -4.06
C LEU A 228 6.44 15.96 -4.85
N GLU A 229 6.33 14.69 -5.23
CA GLU A 229 7.31 14.01 -6.10
C GLU A 229 7.47 14.72 -7.44
N THR A 230 6.36 15.12 -8.08
CA THR A 230 6.38 15.85 -9.35
C THR A 230 7.06 17.21 -9.22
N ILE A 231 6.81 17.95 -8.15
CA ILE A 231 7.47 19.23 -7.87
C ILE A 231 8.99 19.02 -7.74
N HIS A 232 9.41 18.05 -6.92
CA HIS A 232 10.83 17.79 -6.67
C HIS A 232 11.56 17.30 -7.92
N THR A 233 10.97 16.40 -8.68
CA THR A 233 11.58 15.87 -9.91
C THR A 233 11.70 16.96 -10.99
N LYS A 234 10.68 17.81 -11.15
CA LYS A 234 10.76 18.94 -12.10
C LYS A 234 11.78 19.99 -11.65
N LEU A 235 11.85 20.34 -10.37
CA LEU A 235 12.87 21.26 -9.86
C LEU A 235 14.28 20.67 -10.00
N ASN A 236 14.44 19.35 -9.84
CA ASN A 236 15.72 18.69 -10.10
C ASN A 236 16.18 18.85 -11.56
N MET A 237 15.26 18.86 -12.53
CA MET A 237 15.61 19.16 -13.93
C MET A 237 16.14 20.59 -14.09
N PHE A 238 15.59 21.57 -13.37
CA PHE A 238 16.14 22.94 -13.37
C PHE A 238 17.54 23.01 -12.76
N ARG A 239 17.85 22.17 -11.77
CA ARG A 239 19.19 22.06 -11.17
C ARG A 239 20.22 21.48 -12.15
N LEU A 240 19.82 20.45 -12.91
CA LEU A 240 20.73 19.72 -13.81
C LEU A 240 20.95 20.41 -15.15
N MET A 241 20.01 21.19 -15.64
CA MET A 241 20.08 21.86 -16.94
C MET A 241 20.62 23.28 -16.81
N LYS A 242 21.56 23.64 -17.71
CA LYS A 242 22.01 25.04 -17.83
C LYS A 242 20.82 25.93 -18.24
N PRO A 243 20.68 27.13 -17.66
CA PRO A 243 19.54 28.04 -17.92
C PRO A 243 19.27 28.30 -19.41
N GLU A 244 20.34 28.40 -20.20
CA GLU A 244 20.27 28.72 -21.65
C GLU A 244 19.71 27.55 -22.50
N LYS A 245 19.82 26.33 -22.02
CA LYS A 245 19.38 25.09 -22.69
C LYS A 245 18.16 24.45 -22.04
N ASN A 246 17.59 25.09 -21.04
CA ASN A 246 16.46 24.52 -20.29
C ASN A 246 15.15 24.70 -21.06
N ILE A 247 14.72 23.62 -21.72
CA ILE A 247 13.46 23.59 -22.48
C ILE A 247 12.28 23.84 -21.53
N PHE A 248 12.37 23.34 -20.28
CA PHE A 248 11.31 23.50 -19.28
C PHE A 248 11.12 24.95 -18.82
N SER A 249 12.19 25.77 -18.81
CA SER A 249 12.05 27.19 -18.45
C SER A 249 11.19 27.96 -19.46
N LYS A 250 11.24 27.56 -20.73
CA LYS A 250 10.42 28.18 -21.81
C LYS A 250 8.97 27.65 -21.78
N GLU A 251 8.80 26.35 -21.57
CA GLU A 251 7.46 25.74 -21.53
C GLU A 251 6.66 26.13 -20.28
N LEU A 252 7.33 26.27 -19.14
CA LEU A 252 6.69 26.58 -17.86
C LEU A 252 6.73 28.07 -17.52
N ASP A 253 7.41 28.89 -18.32
CA ASP A 253 7.65 30.31 -18.04
C ASP A 253 8.12 30.52 -16.58
N LEU A 254 9.11 29.73 -16.18
CA LEU A 254 9.62 29.66 -14.82
C LEU A 254 11.14 29.72 -14.81
N THR A 255 11.66 30.64 -14.03
CA THR A 255 13.11 30.74 -13.72
C THR A 255 13.32 30.31 -12.27
N VAL A 256 14.19 29.34 -12.06
CA VAL A 256 14.48 28.82 -10.72
C VAL A 256 15.95 29.01 -10.41
N THR A 257 16.23 29.63 -9.28
CA THR A 257 17.58 29.76 -8.70
C THR A 257 17.64 28.99 -7.38
N PHE A 258 18.71 28.26 -7.15
CA PHE A 258 18.89 27.50 -5.93
C PHE A 258 19.76 28.29 -4.91
N PRO A 259 19.46 28.23 -3.61
CA PRO A 259 18.35 27.50 -2.96
C PRO A 259 16.97 28.06 -3.34
N VAL A 260 15.96 27.16 -3.46
CA VAL A 260 14.62 27.53 -3.88
C VAL A 260 13.58 27.28 -2.77
N THR A 261 12.75 28.29 -2.52
CA THR A 261 11.54 28.16 -1.70
C THR A 261 10.34 27.98 -2.63
N VAL A 262 9.63 26.88 -2.48
CA VAL A 262 8.47 26.54 -3.32
C VAL A 262 7.30 27.44 -2.94
N THR A 263 6.90 28.29 -3.85
CA THR A 263 5.75 29.19 -3.69
C THR A 263 4.49 28.61 -4.31
N LYS A 264 3.33 29.19 -4.01
CA LYS A 264 2.04 28.86 -4.63
C LYS A 264 2.08 28.99 -6.15
N GLU A 265 2.82 29.95 -6.67
CA GLU A 265 3.01 30.16 -8.11
C GLU A 265 3.81 29.02 -8.73
N HIS A 266 4.88 28.57 -8.07
CA HIS A 266 5.64 27.39 -8.46
C HIS A 266 4.73 26.17 -8.57
N VAL A 267 3.85 25.93 -7.59
CA VAL A 267 2.91 24.80 -7.61
C VAL A 267 2.00 24.87 -8.83
N LYS A 268 1.40 26.03 -9.11
CA LYS A 268 0.50 26.22 -10.27
C LYS A 268 1.19 25.97 -11.61
N LYS A 269 2.44 26.41 -11.76
CA LYS A 269 3.22 26.23 -13.00
C LYS A 269 3.78 24.80 -13.14
N LEU A 270 4.23 24.20 -12.03
CA LEU A 270 4.81 22.85 -12.04
C LEU A 270 3.76 21.75 -12.12
N ILE A 271 2.58 21.96 -11.54
CA ILE A 271 1.48 21.00 -11.55
C ILE A 271 0.45 21.45 -12.60
N LYS A 272 0.38 20.72 -13.73
CA LYS A 272 -0.73 20.89 -14.67
C LYS A 272 -1.98 20.31 -14.01
N CYS A 273 -2.88 21.18 -13.54
CA CYS A 273 -4.21 20.76 -13.13
C CYS A 273 -4.98 20.37 -14.40
N GLU A 274 -5.23 19.09 -14.62
CA GLU A 274 -6.25 18.70 -15.57
C GLU A 274 -7.60 19.20 -15.03
N PRO A 275 -8.41 19.92 -15.84
CA PRO A 275 -9.76 20.27 -15.41
C PRO A 275 -10.48 18.96 -15.07
N ILE A 276 -11.15 18.96 -13.91
CA ILE A 276 -11.98 17.81 -13.48
C ILE A 276 -13.04 17.62 -14.56
N ASN A 277 -12.86 16.59 -15.37
CA ASN A 277 -13.82 16.25 -16.41
C ASN A 277 -15.02 15.62 -15.67
N GLN A 278 -16.07 16.41 -15.42
CA GLN A 278 -17.29 15.97 -14.72
C GLN A 278 -17.94 14.76 -15.40
N SER A 279 -17.65 14.51 -16.68
CA SER A 279 -18.10 13.34 -17.42
C SER A 279 -17.46 12.02 -16.96
N LEU A 280 -16.29 12.06 -16.31
CA LEU A 280 -15.65 10.84 -15.76
C LEU A 280 -16.20 10.45 -14.39
N LEU A 281 -16.72 11.40 -13.63
CA LEU A 281 -17.40 11.10 -12.35
C LEU A 281 -18.71 10.33 -12.55
N ALA A 282 -19.37 10.50 -13.69
CA ALA A 282 -20.60 9.78 -14.03
C ALA A 282 -20.37 8.29 -14.45
N LEU A 283 -19.10 7.88 -14.66
CA LEU A 283 -18.74 6.48 -14.98
C LEU A 283 -18.35 5.66 -13.74
N TYR A 284 -18.31 6.28 -12.56
CA TYR A 284 -17.97 5.64 -11.29
C TYR A 284 -19.11 5.67 -10.26
N VAL A 285 -20.36 5.97 -10.71
CA VAL A 285 -21.59 5.85 -9.91
C VAL A 285 -22.35 4.63 -10.35
#